data_5562a3fbaa4d99f5525586232f32ed63
#
_entry.id   5562a3fbaa4d99f5525586232f32ed63
#
_cell.length_a   1.000
_cell.length_b   1.000
_cell.length_c   1.000
_cell.angle_alpha   90.00
_cell.angle_beta   90.00
_cell.angle_gamma   90.00
#
_symmetry.space_group_name_H-M   'P 1'
#
loop_
_entity.id
_entity.type
_entity.pdbx_description
1 polymer ?
#
loop_
_entity_poly.entity_id
_entity_poly.type
_entity_poly.pdbx_seq_one_letter_code
_entity_poly.pdbx_strand_id
1 'polypeptide(L)'
;MKKLISLCLAMTMLLGSMVGCGKTPTSSSGNPSNSEGGGLGTPQTFKFGLTVASTHPYSIAAQNFAELVEEKSGGNMTVDLYYDSSLGDDAALMESMQMNAVTFALVGPAGIAPMCPIYEFFDLPCLFATRDAAYAFQESEPVLELMDSLSANGLRGLGFYENGYY
;
A
#
# COMPACT_ATOMS: atom_id res chain seq x y z
N MET A 1 37.18 31.33 30.26
CA MET A 1 36.72 29.98 30.56
C MET A 1 36.25 29.19 29.31
N LYS A 2 36.25 29.77 28.10
CA LYS A 2 35.79 29.07 26.86
C LYS A 2 36.92 28.41 26.04
N LYS A 3 38.19 28.56 26.44
CA LYS A 3 39.35 28.01 25.71
C LYS A 3 39.95 26.73 26.31
N LEU A 4 39.45 26.26 27.46
CA LEU A 4 39.94 25.06 28.14
C LEU A 4 39.10 23.81 27.85
N ILE A 5 37.91 23.97 27.33
CA ILE A 5 37.00 22.85 27.01
C ILE A 5 37.31 22.23 25.64
N SER A 6 37.96 22.99 24.75
CA SER A 6 38.29 22.50 23.38
C SER A 6 39.52 21.59 23.32
N LEU A 7 40.34 21.54 24.39
CA LEU A 7 41.57 20.75 24.38
C LEU A 7 41.39 19.32 24.94
N CYS A 8 40.31 19.06 25.67
CA CYS A 8 40.02 17.72 26.23
C CYS A 8 39.32 16.77 25.26
N LEU A 9 38.77 17.27 24.16
CA LEU A 9 38.01 16.42 23.19
C LEU A 9 38.91 15.85 22.07
N ALA A 10 40.16 16.26 21.99
CA ALA A 10 41.07 15.83 20.91
C ALA A 10 42.05 14.71 21.31
N MET A 11 41.98 14.20 22.55
CA MET A 11 43.01 13.27 23.08
C MET A 11 42.49 11.88 23.42
N THR A 12 41.25 11.51 22.97
CA THR A 12 40.67 10.17 23.24
C THR A 12 40.51 9.28 21.99
N MET A 13 41.09 9.65 20.85
CA MET A 13 41.00 8.87 19.61
C MET A 13 42.29 8.20 19.12
N LEU A 14 43.23 7.90 20.03
CA LEU A 14 44.44 7.18 19.63
C LEU A 14 44.80 6.15 20.70
N LEU A 15 44.15 5.00 20.74
CA LEU A 15 44.69 3.71 21.20
C LEU A 15 43.62 2.63 21.08
N GLY A 16 43.78 1.71 20.13
CA GLY A 16 42.89 0.55 20.06
C GLY A 16 42.94 -0.20 18.73
N SER A 17 44.08 -0.36 18.14
CA SER A 17 44.29 -1.36 17.10
C SER A 17 45.21 -2.44 17.66
N MET A 18 44.66 -3.67 17.87
CA MET A 18 45.33 -4.93 17.56
C MET A 18 44.53 -6.15 18.10
N VAL A 19 44.38 -7.09 17.21
CA VAL A 19 44.34 -8.57 17.38
C VAL A 19 43.00 -9.23 17.75
N GLY A 20 42.55 -10.04 16.80
CA GLY A 20 41.53 -11.06 17.02
C GLY A 20 41.09 -11.73 15.73
N CYS A 21 41.92 -12.60 15.15
CA CYS A 21 41.52 -13.54 14.11
C CYS A 21 40.55 -14.57 14.71
N GLY A 22 39.29 -14.61 14.28
CA GLY A 22 38.28 -15.59 14.67
C GLY A 22 37.28 -15.76 13.54
N LYS A 23 37.14 -16.99 13.08
CA LYS A 23 36.35 -17.45 11.94
C LYS A 23 34.90 -16.93 11.91
N THR A 24 34.53 -16.45 10.76
CA THR A 24 33.23 -15.95 10.33
C THR A 24 32.20 -17.08 10.21
N PRO A 25 30.94 -16.84 10.60
CA PRO A 25 29.81 -17.28 9.79
C PRO A 25 29.28 -16.09 8.98
N THR A 26 29.26 -16.28 7.70
CA THR A 26 28.71 -15.41 6.67
C THR A 26 27.25 -15.13 6.93
N SER A 27 26.92 -13.94 7.43
CA SER A 27 25.58 -13.38 7.31
C SER A 27 25.56 -12.49 6.08
N SER A 28 24.93 -12.97 5.01
CA SER A 28 24.69 -12.25 3.80
C SER A 28 23.75 -11.07 4.09
N SER A 29 24.28 -9.88 4.08
CA SER A 29 23.54 -8.64 3.94
C SER A 29 22.96 -8.61 2.52
N GLY A 30 21.70 -9.03 2.37
CA GLY A 30 20.95 -8.89 1.12
C GLY A 30 20.57 -7.44 0.94
N ASN A 31 21.24 -6.78 0.04
CA ASN A 31 20.81 -5.55 -0.60
C ASN A 31 19.48 -5.84 -1.34
N PRO A 32 18.41 -5.04 -1.20
CA PRO A 32 17.23 -5.21 -2.02
C PRO A 32 17.54 -4.79 -3.44
N SER A 33 18.00 -5.74 -4.23
CA SER A 33 18.14 -5.58 -5.67
C SER A 33 16.76 -5.59 -6.29
N ASN A 34 16.42 -4.52 -6.95
CA ASN A 34 15.34 -4.37 -7.88
C ASN A 34 15.28 -5.59 -8.82
N SER A 35 14.32 -6.50 -8.65
CA SER A 35 14.13 -7.64 -9.53
C SER A 35 13.03 -7.33 -10.52
N GLU A 36 13.44 -7.03 -11.71
CA GLU A 36 12.62 -7.20 -12.91
C GLU A 36 12.15 -8.67 -13.03
N GLY A 37 10.85 -8.84 -13.30
CA GLY A 37 10.33 -9.98 -14.05
C GLY A 37 10.21 -11.31 -13.33
N GLY A 38 9.03 -11.60 -12.81
CA GLY A 38 8.28 -12.84 -12.99
C GLY A 38 8.99 -14.18 -12.86
N GLY A 39 9.45 -14.54 -11.68
CA GLY A 39 9.72 -15.93 -11.36
C GLY A 39 8.90 -16.33 -10.13
N LEU A 40 7.99 -17.29 -10.27
CA LEU A 40 7.22 -17.94 -9.21
C LEU A 40 8.19 -18.66 -8.24
N GLY A 41 8.90 -17.93 -7.39
CA GLY A 41 10.02 -18.50 -6.65
C GLY A 41 9.98 -18.37 -5.13
N THR A 42 9.33 -17.34 -4.58
CA THR A 42 9.19 -17.16 -3.12
C THR A 42 7.78 -16.76 -2.79
N PRO A 43 7.12 -17.43 -1.80
CA PRO A 43 5.80 -17.03 -1.34
C PRO A 43 5.80 -15.56 -0.91
N GLN A 44 4.78 -14.82 -1.35
CA GLN A 44 4.60 -13.40 -1.02
C GLN A 44 3.27 -13.20 -0.33
N THR A 45 3.28 -12.42 0.75
CA THR A 45 2.07 -12.02 1.46
C THR A 45 1.85 -10.53 1.30
N PHE A 46 0.65 -10.17 0.85
CA PHE A 46 0.22 -8.79 0.63
C PHE A 46 -0.77 -8.36 1.71
N LYS A 47 -0.78 -7.09 2.05
CA LYS A 47 -1.74 -6.54 3.01
C LYS A 47 -2.86 -5.82 2.27
N PHE A 48 -4.10 -6.05 2.70
CA PHE A 48 -5.28 -5.37 2.21
C PHE A 48 -5.99 -4.67 3.37
N GLY A 49 -6.00 -3.34 3.37
CA GLY A 49 -6.66 -2.51 4.38
C GLY A 49 -8.10 -2.21 4.02
N LEU A 50 -9.01 -2.38 5.00
CA LEU A 50 -10.43 -2.06 4.91
C LEU A 50 -10.84 -1.26 6.15
N THR A 51 -11.63 -0.21 5.94
CA THR A 51 -12.14 0.62 7.05
C THR A 51 -13.45 0.09 7.64
N VAL A 52 -14.04 -0.92 7.02
CA VAL A 52 -15.31 -1.55 7.39
C VAL A 52 -15.12 -2.87 8.14
N ALA A 53 -16.18 -3.29 8.84
CA ALA A 53 -16.20 -4.55 9.60
C ALA A 53 -16.07 -5.79 8.70
N SER A 54 -15.57 -6.90 9.24
CA SER A 54 -15.36 -8.16 8.51
C SER A 54 -16.63 -8.75 7.90
N THR A 55 -17.82 -8.41 8.43
CA THR A 55 -19.12 -8.86 7.94
C THR A 55 -19.71 -7.97 6.85
N HIS A 56 -19.07 -6.84 6.55
CA HIS A 56 -19.54 -5.91 5.52
C HIS A 56 -19.42 -6.54 4.12
N PRO A 57 -20.33 -6.26 3.17
CA PRO A 57 -20.25 -6.79 1.80
C PRO A 57 -18.91 -6.53 1.12
N TYR A 58 -18.27 -5.39 1.38
CA TYR A 58 -16.93 -5.10 0.87
C TYR A 58 -15.88 -6.06 1.39
N SER A 59 -15.96 -6.40 2.67
CA SER A 59 -15.04 -7.34 3.29
C SER A 59 -15.23 -8.76 2.76
N ILE A 60 -16.47 -9.17 2.47
CA ILE A 60 -16.76 -10.45 1.83
C ILE A 60 -16.17 -10.50 0.41
N ALA A 61 -16.30 -9.41 -0.34
CA ALA A 61 -15.70 -9.33 -1.67
C ALA A 61 -14.15 -9.34 -1.59
N ALA A 62 -13.56 -8.69 -0.60
CA ALA A 62 -12.11 -8.75 -0.36
C ALA A 62 -11.64 -10.15 0.05
N GLN A 63 -12.43 -10.91 0.80
CA GLN A 63 -12.15 -12.33 1.11
C GLN A 63 -12.13 -13.16 -0.18
N ASN A 64 -13.14 -13.03 -1.02
CA ASN A 64 -13.18 -13.72 -2.31
C ASN A 64 -11.99 -13.34 -3.20
N PHE A 65 -11.57 -12.07 -3.17
CA PHE A 65 -10.38 -11.61 -3.89
C PHE A 65 -9.12 -12.31 -3.36
N ALA A 66 -8.95 -12.39 -2.03
CA ALA A 66 -7.81 -13.04 -1.40
C ALA A 66 -7.74 -14.54 -1.76
N GLU A 67 -8.86 -15.23 -1.70
CA GLU A 67 -8.98 -16.65 -2.08
C GLU A 67 -8.60 -16.87 -3.56
N LEU A 68 -9.10 -16.01 -4.46
CA LEU A 68 -8.78 -16.08 -5.88
C LEU A 68 -7.30 -15.80 -6.18
N VAL A 69 -6.67 -14.88 -5.44
CA VAL A 69 -5.23 -14.61 -5.58
C VAL A 69 -4.43 -15.84 -5.17
N GLU A 70 -4.76 -16.47 -4.05
CA GLU A 70 -4.11 -17.67 -3.57
C GLU A 70 -4.29 -18.83 -4.55
N GLU A 71 -5.54 -19.10 -4.99
CA GLU A 71 -5.85 -20.14 -5.96
C GLU A 71 -5.07 -19.96 -7.28
N LYS A 72 -5.16 -18.74 -7.88
CA LYS A 72 -4.55 -18.45 -9.19
C LYS A 72 -3.03 -18.42 -9.15
N SER A 73 -2.45 -18.13 -7.99
CA SER A 73 -1.00 -18.15 -7.80
C SER A 73 -0.46 -19.53 -7.42
N GLY A 74 -1.34 -20.53 -7.22
CA GLY A 74 -0.96 -21.84 -6.71
C GLY A 74 -0.37 -21.79 -5.30
N GLY A 75 -0.88 -20.88 -4.45
CA GLY A 75 -0.42 -20.67 -3.09
C GLY A 75 0.86 -19.81 -2.96
N ASN A 76 1.40 -19.29 -4.06
CA ASN A 76 2.60 -18.44 -4.02
C ASN A 76 2.32 -17.00 -3.57
N MET A 77 1.06 -16.56 -3.66
CA MET A 77 0.63 -15.24 -3.21
C MET A 77 -0.54 -15.40 -2.24
N THR A 78 -0.45 -14.73 -1.10
CA THR A 78 -1.53 -14.66 -0.10
C THR A 78 -1.85 -13.20 0.20
N VAL A 79 -3.10 -12.93 0.62
CA VAL A 79 -3.54 -11.58 0.97
C VAL A 79 -4.10 -11.60 2.39
N ASP A 80 -3.43 -10.89 3.29
CA ASP A 80 -3.89 -10.68 4.67
C ASP A 80 -4.86 -9.50 4.70
N LEU A 81 -6.07 -9.74 5.22
CA LEU A 81 -7.14 -8.76 5.31
C LEU A 81 -7.17 -8.08 6.68
N TYR A 82 -7.15 -6.76 6.68
CA TYR A 82 -7.17 -5.93 7.87
C TYR A 82 -8.45 -5.10 7.88
N TYR A 83 -9.34 -5.38 8.83
CA TYR A 83 -10.68 -4.79 8.95
C TYR A 83 -10.73 -3.67 9.99
N ASP A 84 -11.90 -3.00 10.09
CA ASP A 84 -12.24 -2.06 11.15
C ASP A 84 -11.20 -0.94 11.32
N SER A 85 -10.66 -0.41 10.22
CA SER A 85 -9.62 0.63 10.24
C SER A 85 -8.37 0.25 11.06
N SER A 86 -8.07 -1.05 11.20
CA SER A 86 -6.93 -1.52 12.00
C SER A 86 -5.57 -1.05 11.44
N LEU A 87 -5.50 -0.67 10.17
CA LEU A 87 -4.33 -0.04 9.53
C LEU A 87 -4.48 1.49 9.35
N GLY A 88 -5.52 2.08 9.93
CA GLY A 88 -5.85 3.49 9.81
C GLY A 88 -7.12 3.75 8.99
N ASP A 89 -7.47 5.02 8.86
CA ASP A 89 -8.56 5.49 8.01
C ASP A 89 -8.15 5.53 6.52
N ASP A 90 -9.05 5.97 5.66
CA ASP A 90 -8.81 6.03 4.22
C ASP A 90 -7.56 6.87 3.86
N ALA A 91 -7.32 7.98 4.54
CA ALA A 91 -6.15 8.83 4.30
C ALA A 91 -4.84 8.11 4.71
N ALA A 92 -4.84 7.49 5.90
CA ALA A 92 -3.70 6.72 6.38
C ALA A 92 -3.41 5.47 5.51
N LEU A 93 -4.46 4.83 4.97
CA LEU A 93 -4.31 3.73 4.01
C LEU A 93 -3.65 4.22 2.71
N MET A 94 -4.08 5.36 2.18
CA MET A 94 -3.48 5.95 0.97
C MET A 94 -2.00 6.28 1.16
N GLU A 95 -1.62 6.90 2.29
CA GLU A 95 -0.22 7.15 2.63
C GLU A 95 0.58 5.85 2.78
N SER A 96 -0.01 4.85 3.44
CA SER A 96 0.63 3.53 3.64
C SER A 96 0.88 2.80 2.31
N MET A 97 -0.04 2.94 1.34
CA MET A 97 0.13 2.39 0.00
C MET A 97 1.27 3.09 -0.76
N GLN A 98 1.36 4.43 -0.68
CA GLN A 98 2.47 5.17 -1.30
C GLN A 98 3.84 4.80 -0.71
N MET A 99 3.88 4.42 0.57
CA MET A 99 5.09 3.94 1.24
C MET A 99 5.34 2.43 1.02
N ASN A 100 4.50 1.74 0.26
CA ASN A 100 4.53 0.28 0.07
C ASN A 100 4.40 -0.54 1.39
N ALA A 101 3.80 0.04 2.43
CA ALA A 101 3.52 -0.65 3.69
C ALA A 101 2.21 -1.46 3.63
N VAL A 102 1.28 -1.04 2.78
CA VAL A 102 0.03 -1.71 2.42
C VAL A 102 0.00 -1.87 0.90
N THR A 103 -0.46 -3.01 0.40
CA THR A 103 -0.48 -3.30 -1.04
C THR A 103 -1.82 -2.99 -1.68
N PHE A 104 -2.91 -3.34 -0.99
CA PHE A 104 -4.28 -3.12 -1.44
C PHE A 104 -5.05 -2.35 -0.37
N ALA A 105 -5.90 -1.45 -0.79
CA ALA A 105 -6.88 -0.81 0.08
C ALA A 105 -8.20 -0.58 -0.65
N LEU A 106 -9.29 -0.65 0.08
CA LEU A 106 -10.59 -0.15 -0.35
C LEU A 106 -10.81 1.19 0.34
N VAL A 107 -10.83 2.25 -0.43
CA VAL A 107 -10.95 3.64 0.07
C VAL A 107 -12.08 4.37 -0.64
N GLY A 108 -12.75 5.25 0.08
CA GLY A 108 -13.75 6.13 -0.51
C GLY A 108 -13.13 7.26 -1.35
N PRO A 109 -13.91 7.89 -2.26
CA PRO A 109 -13.43 8.99 -3.10
C PRO A 109 -12.81 10.13 -2.30
N ALA A 110 -13.37 10.47 -1.14
CA ALA A 110 -12.85 11.48 -0.22
C ALA A 110 -11.42 11.17 0.27
N GLY A 111 -11.06 9.89 0.41
CA GLY A 111 -9.69 9.47 0.78
C GLY A 111 -8.68 9.65 -0.36
N ILE A 112 -9.15 9.60 -1.61
CA ILE A 112 -8.33 9.77 -2.82
C ILE A 112 -8.19 11.25 -3.20
N ALA A 113 -9.20 12.07 -2.91
CA ALA A 113 -9.30 13.47 -3.31
C ALA A 113 -8.07 14.35 -2.96
N PRO A 114 -7.38 14.18 -1.83
CA PRO A 114 -6.15 14.94 -1.54
C PRO A 114 -5.04 14.75 -2.58
N MET A 115 -4.99 13.58 -3.22
CA MET A 115 -4.01 13.28 -4.28
C MET A 115 -4.56 13.58 -5.68
N CYS A 116 -5.84 13.31 -5.89
CA CYS A 116 -6.53 13.47 -7.16
C CYS A 116 -7.93 14.07 -6.93
N PRO A 117 -8.05 15.41 -6.88
CA PRO A 117 -9.29 16.10 -6.49
C PRO A 117 -10.52 15.75 -7.34
N ILE A 118 -10.33 15.32 -8.57
CA ILE A 118 -11.45 14.93 -9.45
C ILE A 118 -12.25 13.74 -8.91
N TYR A 119 -11.70 12.95 -7.97
CA TYR A 119 -12.43 11.86 -7.33
C TYR A 119 -13.60 12.33 -6.46
N GLU A 120 -13.61 13.58 -6.00
CA GLU A 120 -14.78 14.18 -5.31
C GLU A 120 -16.06 14.16 -6.17
N PHE A 121 -15.92 14.06 -7.49
CA PHE A 121 -17.03 13.93 -8.41
C PHE A 121 -17.92 12.72 -8.07
N PHE A 122 -17.35 11.61 -7.62
CA PHE A 122 -18.09 10.41 -7.28
C PHE A 122 -18.94 10.54 -6.00
N ASP A 123 -18.67 11.54 -5.17
CA ASP A 123 -19.42 11.83 -3.95
C ASP A 123 -20.58 12.83 -4.18
N LEU A 124 -20.77 13.30 -5.43
CA LEU A 124 -21.87 14.20 -5.75
C LEU A 124 -23.22 13.47 -5.66
N PRO A 125 -24.20 14.02 -4.93
CA PRO A 125 -25.52 13.41 -4.80
C PRO A 125 -26.27 13.46 -6.14
N CYS A 126 -27.11 12.46 -6.39
CA CYS A 126 -27.97 12.39 -7.59
C CYS A 126 -27.23 12.50 -8.92
N LEU A 127 -25.97 12.06 -8.96
CA LEU A 127 -25.14 12.14 -10.15
C LEU A 127 -25.69 11.30 -11.31
N PHE A 128 -26.29 10.15 -11.00
CA PHE A 128 -26.84 9.23 -12.00
C PHE A 128 -28.34 9.02 -11.81
N ALA A 129 -29.08 9.04 -12.90
CA ALA A 129 -30.52 8.81 -12.87
C ALA A 129 -30.92 7.36 -12.61
N THR A 130 -30.04 6.40 -12.93
CA THR A 130 -30.25 4.96 -12.72
C THR A 130 -28.94 4.28 -12.34
N ARG A 131 -29.05 3.11 -11.68
CA ARG A 131 -27.89 2.28 -11.34
C ARG A 131 -27.13 1.82 -12.60
N ASP A 132 -27.85 1.46 -13.65
CA ASP A 132 -27.23 1.03 -14.92
C ASP A 132 -26.41 2.15 -15.54
N ALA A 133 -26.87 3.39 -15.45
CA ALA A 133 -26.12 4.55 -15.92
C ALA A 133 -24.83 4.77 -15.09
N ALA A 134 -24.88 4.53 -13.77
CA ALA A 134 -23.69 4.58 -12.91
C ALA A 134 -22.66 3.51 -13.30
N TYR A 135 -23.09 2.27 -13.51
CA TYR A 135 -22.19 1.20 -13.94
C TYR A 135 -21.60 1.44 -15.31
N ALA A 136 -22.42 1.84 -16.29
CA ALA A 136 -21.92 2.18 -17.62
C ALA A 136 -20.90 3.33 -17.59
N PHE A 137 -21.07 4.30 -16.67
CA PHE A 137 -20.13 5.38 -16.50
C PHE A 137 -18.81 4.88 -15.88
N GLN A 138 -18.86 4.03 -14.87
CA GLN A 138 -17.67 3.46 -14.22
C GLN A 138 -16.81 2.64 -15.19
N GLU A 139 -17.43 2.02 -16.22
CA GLU A 139 -16.75 1.25 -17.26
C GLU A 139 -16.33 2.11 -18.47
N SER A 140 -16.65 3.41 -18.44
CA SER A 140 -16.34 4.31 -19.55
C SER A 140 -14.85 4.64 -19.65
N GLU A 141 -14.36 4.90 -20.87
CA GLU A 141 -12.97 5.26 -21.13
C GLU A 141 -12.45 6.42 -20.26
N PRO A 142 -13.21 7.54 -20.06
CA PRO A 142 -12.74 8.62 -19.18
C PRO A 142 -12.51 8.18 -17.73
N VAL A 143 -13.30 7.23 -17.20
CA VAL A 143 -13.13 6.73 -15.84
C VAL A 143 -11.94 5.76 -15.76
N LEU A 144 -11.73 4.95 -16.78
CA LEU A 144 -10.54 4.09 -16.85
C LEU A 144 -9.25 4.93 -16.95
N GLU A 145 -9.25 6.00 -17.74
CA GLU A 145 -8.14 6.96 -17.77
C GLU A 145 -7.92 7.65 -16.43
N LEU A 146 -9.01 8.01 -15.72
CA LEU A 146 -8.93 8.56 -14.38
C LEU A 146 -8.29 7.57 -13.39
N MET A 147 -8.66 6.30 -13.44
CA MET A 147 -8.05 5.25 -12.62
C MET A 147 -6.54 5.10 -12.92
N ASP A 148 -6.16 5.15 -14.19
CA ASP A 148 -4.76 5.07 -14.62
C ASP A 148 -3.96 6.31 -14.19
N SER A 149 -4.60 7.48 -14.04
CA SER A 149 -3.94 8.72 -13.58
C SER A 149 -3.34 8.61 -12.17
N LEU A 150 -3.86 7.70 -11.32
CA LEU A 150 -3.29 7.41 -10.00
C LEU A 150 -1.86 6.88 -10.08
N SER A 151 -1.43 6.39 -11.24
CA SER A 151 -0.05 5.92 -11.46
C SER A 151 0.99 7.01 -11.25
N ALA A 152 0.64 8.28 -11.47
CA ALA A 152 1.49 9.42 -11.16
C ALA A 152 1.82 9.55 -9.66
N ASN A 153 0.99 8.96 -8.79
CA ASN A 153 1.18 8.88 -7.34
C ASN A 153 1.67 7.50 -6.87
N GLY A 154 2.11 6.65 -7.80
CA GLY A 154 2.57 5.29 -7.48
C GLY A 154 1.46 4.30 -7.17
N LEU A 155 0.21 4.62 -7.50
CA LEU A 155 -0.98 3.83 -7.20
C LEU A 155 -1.66 3.36 -8.50
N ARG A 156 -2.49 2.33 -8.40
CA ARG A 156 -3.30 1.85 -9.52
C ARG A 156 -4.72 1.56 -9.06
N GLY A 157 -5.70 2.15 -9.73
CA GLY A 157 -7.10 1.78 -9.58
C GLY A 157 -7.35 0.40 -10.18
N LEU A 158 -8.02 -0.48 -9.44
CA LEU A 158 -8.33 -1.86 -9.89
C LEU A 158 -9.80 -2.03 -10.22
N GLY A 159 -10.69 -1.23 -9.63
CA GLY A 159 -12.13 -1.32 -9.83
C GLY A 159 -12.89 -0.49 -8.82
N PHE A 160 -14.21 -0.52 -8.94
CA PHE A 160 -15.14 0.17 -8.06
C PHE A 160 -15.98 -0.82 -7.28
N TYR A 161 -16.31 -0.42 -6.06
CA TYR A 161 -17.32 -1.07 -5.23
C TYR A 161 -18.48 -0.12 -5.00
N GLU A 162 -19.71 -0.61 -5.17
CA GLU A 162 -20.92 0.19 -4.94
C GLU A 162 -21.12 0.42 -3.45
N ASN A 163 -21.24 1.69 -3.04
CA ASN A 163 -21.56 2.10 -1.66
C ASN A 163 -23.04 2.48 -1.48
N GLY A 164 -23.91 1.95 -2.31
CA GLY A 164 -25.32 2.30 -2.34
C GLY A 164 -25.64 3.29 -3.47
N TYR A 165 -26.93 3.44 -3.71
CA TYR A 165 -27.49 4.31 -4.73
C TYR A 165 -28.54 5.22 -4.08
N TYR A 166 -28.35 6.51 -4.18
CA TYR A 166 -29.22 7.52 -3.58
C TYR A 166 -29.83 8.42 -4.64
#